data_e0e6d2664216cd340dc8584c5a9b1c28
#
_entry.id   e0e6d2664216cd340dc8584c5a9b1c28
#
_cell.length_a   1.000
_cell.length_b   1.000
_cell.length_c   1.000
_cell.angle_alpha   90.00
_cell.angle_beta   90.00
_cell.angle_gamma   90.00
#
_symmetry.space_group_name_H-M   'P 1'
#
loop_
_entity.id
_entity.type
_entity.pdbx_description
1 polymer ?
#
loop_
_entity_poly.entity_id
_entity_poly.type
_entity_poly.pdbx_seq_one_letter_code
_entity_poly.pdbx_strand_id
1 'polypeptide(L)'
;MTWSAPIANWNANTLPHAEDGHPGAFGVERRHHFHEGVDLYTEQGGPLFAVEAGVVVALTPFTGQALGHTWWNDTDALFVHGESGIVVYGELHAADVRVGDTVRPGQLIGRVVRVLKVDKGRPMDMLHLELRAASHPDALTLFDWAKDLPRPDWLLDPTPHLLAIPSAP
;
A
#
# COMPACT_ATOMS: atom_id res chain seq x y z
N MET A 1 -1.83 9.69 16.58
CA MET A 1 -3.19 9.55 16.00
C MET A 1 -3.39 8.10 15.55
N THR A 2 -4.57 7.55 15.73
CA THR A 2 -4.87 6.17 15.31
C THR A 2 -5.34 6.16 13.84
N TRP A 3 -4.81 5.24 13.04
CA TRP A 3 -5.26 5.05 11.67
C TRP A 3 -6.70 4.53 11.58
N SER A 4 -7.37 4.81 10.47
CA SER A 4 -8.67 4.24 10.10
C SER A 4 -8.48 3.06 9.16
N ALA A 5 -9.47 2.16 9.12
CA ALA A 5 -9.44 0.97 8.26
C ALA A 5 -9.29 1.35 6.77
N PRO A 6 -8.27 0.83 6.08
CA PRO A 6 -8.02 1.15 4.67
C PRO A 6 -8.88 0.37 3.67
N ILE A 7 -9.50 -0.73 4.09
CA ILE A 7 -10.32 -1.62 3.27
C ILE A 7 -11.65 -1.92 3.96
N ALA A 8 -12.70 -2.26 3.19
CA ALA A 8 -14.05 -2.46 3.73
C ALA A 8 -14.18 -3.67 4.66
N ASN A 9 -13.45 -4.76 4.37
CA ASN A 9 -13.45 -6.00 5.16
C ASN A 9 -12.34 -6.02 6.20
N TRP A 10 -12.03 -4.88 6.82
CA TRP A 10 -10.95 -4.76 7.80
C TRP A 10 -11.08 -5.74 8.96
N ASN A 11 -10.00 -6.48 9.18
CA ASN A 11 -9.85 -7.37 10.34
C ASN A 11 -8.37 -7.48 10.70
N ALA A 12 -7.98 -6.93 11.84
CA ALA A 12 -6.58 -6.97 12.31
C ALA A 12 -6.03 -8.40 12.47
N ASN A 13 -6.90 -9.38 12.73
CA ASN A 13 -6.47 -10.79 12.88
C ASN A 13 -6.06 -11.44 11.55
N THR A 14 -6.34 -10.81 10.41
CA THR A 14 -5.95 -11.30 9.08
C THR A 14 -4.72 -10.60 8.53
N LEU A 15 -4.07 -9.74 9.31
CA LEU A 15 -2.82 -9.10 8.90
C LEU A 15 -1.73 -10.14 8.62
N PRO A 16 -0.99 -10.00 7.52
CA PRO A 16 0.18 -10.82 7.28
C PRO A 16 1.27 -10.54 8.30
N HIS A 17 1.89 -11.58 8.85
CA HIS A 17 3.00 -11.48 9.77
C HIS A 17 4.28 -12.07 9.18
N ALA A 18 5.40 -11.35 9.31
CA ALA A 18 6.69 -11.78 8.77
C ALA A 18 7.24 -13.02 9.49
N GLU A 19 6.95 -13.17 10.78
CA GLU A 19 7.31 -14.35 11.58
C GLU A 19 6.66 -15.65 11.10
N ASP A 20 5.50 -15.54 10.44
CA ASP A 20 4.82 -16.67 9.79
C ASP A 20 5.33 -16.90 8.36
N GLY A 21 6.27 -16.10 7.87
CA GLY A 21 6.77 -16.15 6.49
C GLY A 21 5.72 -15.76 5.45
N HIS A 22 4.66 -15.03 5.86
CA HIS A 22 3.58 -14.68 4.96
C HIS A 22 4.07 -13.70 3.88
N PRO A 23 3.88 -13.99 2.58
CA PRO A 23 4.43 -13.17 1.49
C PRO A 23 3.89 -11.73 1.44
N GLY A 24 2.76 -11.44 2.06
CA GLY A 24 2.18 -10.10 2.17
C GLY A 24 2.70 -9.27 3.35
N ALA A 25 3.55 -9.82 4.21
CA ALA A 25 4.08 -9.10 5.36
C ALA A 25 5.22 -8.14 4.99
N PHE A 26 5.34 -7.05 5.76
CA PHE A 26 6.45 -6.12 5.63
C PHE A 26 7.80 -6.81 5.89
N GLY A 27 8.79 -6.53 5.06
CA GLY A 27 10.16 -7.01 5.22
C GLY A 27 10.37 -8.50 4.95
N VAL A 28 9.33 -9.24 4.52
CA VAL A 28 9.49 -10.65 4.16
C VAL A 28 10.31 -10.79 2.87
N GLU A 29 11.19 -11.78 2.84
CA GLU A 29 11.99 -12.07 1.67
C GLU A 29 11.13 -12.71 0.58
N ARG A 30 11.12 -12.09 -0.61
CA ARG A 30 10.50 -12.58 -1.83
C ARG A 30 11.55 -13.08 -2.81
N ARG A 31 11.15 -13.61 -3.95
CA ARG A 31 12.07 -14.16 -4.96
C ARG A 31 13.16 -13.17 -5.39
N HIS A 32 12.82 -11.92 -5.61
CA HIS A 32 13.71 -10.90 -6.20
C HIS A 32 14.05 -9.74 -5.27
N HIS A 33 13.27 -9.48 -4.24
CA HIS A 33 13.38 -8.34 -3.33
C HIS A 33 12.76 -8.65 -1.97
N PHE A 34 12.97 -7.79 -0.99
CA PHE A 34 12.17 -7.77 0.24
C PHE A 34 10.89 -6.99 0.02
N HIS A 35 9.83 -7.32 0.73
CA HIS A 35 8.55 -6.65 0.61
C HIS A 35 8.56 -5.29 1.33
N GLU A 36 8.31 -4.22 0.59
CA GLU A 36 8.41 -2.83 1.07
C GLU A 36 7.20 -2.36 1.88
N GLY A 37 6.11 -3.09 1.84
CA GLY A 37 4.85 -2.73 2.48
C GLY A 37 4.13 -3.92 3.09
N VAL A 38 2.84 -3.74 3.32
CA VAL A 38 1.92 -4.81 3.75
C VAL A 38 0.83 -4.96 2.70
N ASP A 39 0.58 -6.20 2.27
CA ASP A 39 -0.52 -6.52 1.35
C ASP A 39 -1.78 -6.83 2.15
N LEU A 40 -2.80 -6.00 1.99
CA LEU A 40 -4.09 -6.13 2.64
C LEU A 40 -5.11 -6.72 1.64
N TYR A 41 -5.36 -8.02 1.78
CA TYR A 41 -6.22 -8.75 0.84
C TYR A 41 -7.67 -8.34 0.95
N THR A 42 -8.29 -8.08 -0.20
CA THR A 42 -9.68 -7.70 -0.34
C THR A 42 -10.20 -8.18 -1.69
N GLU A 43 -11.30 -7.63 -2.19
CA GLU A 43 -11.87 -8.01 -3.48
C GLU A 43 -11.46 -7.05 -4.60
N GLN A 44 -11.43 -7.53 -5.83
CA GLN A 44 -11.24 -6.70 -7.01
C GLN A 44 -12.34 -5.62 -7.09
N GLY A 45 -11.94 -4.36 -7.34
CA GLY A 45 -12.86 -3.23 -7.37
C GLY A 45 -13.31 -2.76 -5.99
N GLY A 46 -12.84 -3.41 -4.91
CA GLY A 46 -13.14 -3.01 -3.54
C GLY A 46 -12.71 -1.58 -3.22
N PRO A 47 -13.49 -0.85 -2.40
CA PRO A 47 -13.16 0.53 -2.05
C PRO A 47 -11.94 0.60 -1.13
N LEU A 48 -11.12 1.62 -1.34
CA LEU A 48 -9.95 1.95 -0.53
C LEU A 48 -10.14 3.30 0.15
N PHE A 49 -9.73 3.37 1.41
CA PHE A 49 -9.95 4.53 2.26
C PHE A 49 -8.63 5.06 2.82
N ALA A 50 -8.54 6.39 2.95
CA ALA A 50 -7.40 7.02 3.61
C ALA A 50 -7.30 6.59 5.08
N VAL A 51 -6.11 6.15 5.51
CA VAL A 51 -5.88 5.71 6.91
C VAL A 51 -5.82 6.87 7.88
N GLU A 52 -5.37 8.03 7.43
CA GLU A 52 -5.26 9.26 8.22
C GLU A 52 -5.55 10.50 7.37
N ALA A 53 -5.64 11.65 8.01
CA ALA A 53 -5.73 12.94 7.32
C ALA A 53 -4.38 13.28 6.67
N GLY A 54 -4.43 13.86 5.47
CA GLY A 54 -3.21 14.24 4.78
C GLY A 54 -3.48 14.97 3.48
N VAL A 55 -2.39 15.27 2.77
CA VAL A 55 -2.42 15.89 1.44
C VAL A 55 -1.91 14.89 0.41
N VAL A 56 -2.61 14.75 -0.68
CA VAL A 56 -2.15 13.95 -1.83
C VAL A 56 -0.96 14.65 -2.47
N VAL A 57 0.22 14.01 -2.42
CA VAL A 57 1.48 14.62 -2.89
C VAL A 57 1.98 14.00 -4.20
N ALA A 58 1.53 12.80 -4.55
CA ALA A 58 1.83 12.17 -5.84
C ALA A 58 0.77 11.14 -6.23
N LEU A 59 0.62 10.93 -7.53
CA LEU A 59 -0.13 9.83 -8.15
C LEU A 59 0.66 9.38 -9.37
N THR A 60 1.16 8.15 -9.36
CA THR A 60 2.07 7.63 -10.37
C THR A 60 1.70 6.22 -10.81
N PRO A 61 2.06 5.78 -12.02
CA PRO A 61 1.99 4.37 -12.38
C PRO A 61 2.75 3.51 -11.37
N PHE A 62 2.17 2.37 -10.98
CA PHE A 62 2.75 1.43 -10.01
C PHE A 62 3.07 0.08 -10.63
N THR A 63 2.20 -0.45 -11.51
CA THR A 63 2.44 -1.64 -12.32
C THR A 63 1.94 -1.40 -13.73
N GLY A 64 2.37 -2.24 -14.66
CA GLY A 64 1.84 -2.29 -16.01
C GLY A 64 2.74 -1.71 -17.09
N GLN A 65 2.15 -1.35 -18.21
CA GLN A 65 2.86 -1.04 -19.44
C GLN A 65 3.78 0.19 -19.32
N ALA A 66 3.36 1.21 -18.57
CA ALA A 66 4.16 2.44 -18.37
C ALA A 66 5.52 2.17 -17.69
N LEU A 67 5.62 1.06 -16.93
CA LEU A 67 6.84 0.61 -16.25
C LEU A 67 7.53 -0.56 -16.97
N GLY A 68 7.08 -0.92 -18.19
CA GLY A 68 7.60 -2.07 -18.90
C GLY A 68 7.10 -3.43 -18.42
N HIS A 69 6.11 -3.46 -17.51
CA HIS A 69 5.52 -4.69 -16.99
C HIS A 69 4.35 -5.14 -17.86
N THR A 70 4.61 -5.58 -19.09
CA THR A 70 3.56 -5.96 -20.06
C THR A 70 2.73 -7.18 -19.63
N TRP A 71 3.23 -7.98 -18.69
CA TRP A 71 2.55 -9.15 -18.12
C TRP A 71 1.59 -8.81 -16.96
N TRP A 72 1.57 -7.57 -16.49
CA TRP A 72 0.68 -7.07 -15.44
C TRP A 72 -0.33 -6.06 -15.99
N ASN A 73 -1.46 -5.94 -15.31
CA ASN A 73 -2.41 -4.86 -15.53
C ASN A 73 -1.83 -3.53 -15.04
N ASP A 74 -2.30 -2.44 -15.64
CA ASP A 74 -1.92 -1.08 -15.22
C ASP A 74 -2.60 -0.77 -13.88
N THR A 75 -1.80 -0.39 -12.90
CA THR A 75 -2.26 0.14 -11.61
C THR A 75 -1.47 1.37 -11.23
N ASP A 76 -2.00 2.17 -10.30
CA ASP A 76 -1.37 3.36 -9.80
C ASP A 76 -0.99 3.24 -8.31
N ALA A 77 -0.10 4.13 -7.87
CA ALA A 77 0.19 4.39 -6.48
C ALA A 77 -0.19 5.83 -6.14
N LEU A 78 -0.94 5.99 -5.06
CA LEU A 78 -1.32 7.27 -4.47
C LEU A 78 -0.47 7.52 -3.23
N PHE A 79 0.19 8.69 -3.15
CA PHE A 79 1.05 9.08 -2.04
C PHE A 79 0.35 10.18 -1.24
N VAL A 80 0.12 9.95 0.03
CA VAL A 80 -0.52 10.90 0.94
C VAL A 80 0.42 11.27 2.07
N HIS A 81 0.74 12.54 2.20
CA HIS A 81 1.54 13.07 3.30
C HIS A 81 0.63 13.40 4.48
N GLY A 82 0.72 12.61 5.52
CA GLY A 82 0.00 12.76 6.78
C GLY A 82 0.91 12.93 7.98
N GLU A 83 0.36 12.73 9.18
CA GLU A 83 1.09 12.87 10.43
C GLU A 83 2.15 11.76 10.61
N SER A 84 1.85 10.53 10.18
CA SER A 84 2.77 9.39 10.31
C SER A 84 3.91 9.38 9.31
N GLY A 85 3.82 10.18 8.25
CA GLY A 85 4.76 10.23 7.14
C GLY A 85 4.09 10.26 5.79
N ILE A 86 4.71 9.66 4.78
CA ILE A 86 4.09 9.42 3.47
C ILE A 86 3.50 8.00 3.48
N VAL A 87 2.18 7.91 3.40
CA VAL A 87 1.48 6.64 3.17
C VAL A 87 1.34 6.42 1.67
N VAL A 88 1.81 5.28 1.17
CA VAL A 88 1.69 4.88 -0.23
C VAL A 88 0.60 3.83 -0.34
N TYR A 89 -0.40 4.11 -1.16
CA TYR A 89 -1.48 3.17 -1.50
C TYR A 89 -1.25 2.68 -2.92
N GLY A 90 -0.79 1.43 -3.07
CA GLY A 90 -0.49 0.80 -4.35
C GLY A 90 -1.58 -0.16 -4.83
N GLU A 91 -1.49 -0.54 -6.10
CA GLU A 91 -2.41 -1.47 -6.76
C GLU A 91 -3.86 -0.95 -6.84
N LEU A 92 -4.02 0.34 -7.10
CA LEU A 92 -5.32 1.00 -7.19
C LEU A 92 -5.51 1.81 -8.48
N HIS A 93 -6.77 2.20 -8.72
CA HIS A 93 -7.10 3.39 -9.49
C HIS A 93 -7.70 4.43 -8.54
N ALA A 94 -7.19 5.66 -8.59
CA ALA A 94 -7.67 6.75 -7.75
C ALA A 94 -9.12 7.11 -8.09
N ALA A 95 -9.91 7.44 -7.08
CA ALA A 95 -11.30 7.88 -7.22
C ALA A 95 -11.48 9.25 -6.58
N ASP A 96 -11.83 10.22 -7.40
CA ASP A 96 -12.19 11.60 -7.01
C ASP A 96 -11.15 12.34 -6.16
N VAL A 97 -9.87 11.97 -6.29
CA VAL A 97 -8.75 12.64 -5.63
C VAL A 97 -7.65 12.99 -6.63
N ARG A 98 -6.98 14.11 -6.40
CA ARG A 98 -5.89 14.65 -7.23
C ARG A 98 -4.74 15.10 -6.36
N VAL A 99 -3.56 15.22 -6.95
CA VAL A 99 -2.41 15.85 -6.28
C VAL A 99 -2.79 17.26 -5.82
N GLY A 100 -2.53 17.55 -4.55
CA GLY A 100 -2.88 18.80 -3.87
C GLY A 100 -4.17 18.72 -3.04
N ASP A 101 -5.01 17.72 -3.24
CA ASP A 101 -6.22 17.53 -2.44
C ASP A 101 -5.89 17.11 -1.02
N THR A 102 -6.70 17.57 -0.06
CA THR A 102 -6.70 17.05 1.31
C THR A 102 -7.66 15.88 1.42
N VAL A 103 -7.25 14.84 2.15
CA VAL A 103 -8.10 13.70 2.48
C VAL A 103 -8.32 13.59 3.98
N ARG A 104 -9.43 12.96 4.38
CA ARG A 104 -9.78 12.68 5.78
C ARG A 104 -9.67 11.19 6.07
N PRO A 105 -9.45 10.79 7.32
CA PRO A 105 -9.51 9.38 7.70
C PRO A 105 -10.85 8.76 7.25
N GLY A 106 -10.81 7.59 6.63
CA GLY A 106 -12.00 6.90 6.12
C GLY A 106 -12.59 7.46 4.83
N GLN A 107 -11.98 8.49 4.23
CA GLN A 107 -12.41 9.00 2.93
C GLN A 107 -12.06 8.00 1.81
N LEU A 108 -13.00 7.76 0.88
CA LEU A 108 -12.73 6.98 -0.34
C LEU A 108 -11.65 7.68 -1.17
N ILE A 109 -10.60 6.94 -1.51
CA ILE A 109 -9.45 7.45 -2.31
C ILE A 109 -9.21 6.66 -3.59
N GLY A 110 -9.79 5.48 -3.71
CA GLY A 110 -9.59 4.64 -4.88
C GLY A 110 -10.29 3.29 -4.75
N ARG A 111 -10.01 2.43 -5.73
CA ARG A 111 -10.50 1.05 -5.78
C ARG A 111 -9.37 0.11 -6.17
N VAL A 112 -9.38 -1.08 -5.59
CA VAL A 112 -8.41 -2.14 -5.89
C VAL A 112 -8.47 -2.53 -7.35
N VAL A 113 -7.31 -2.63 -7.96
CA VAL A 113 -7.13 -3.14 -9.32
C VAL A 113 -6.30 -4.40 -9.29
N ARG A 114 -6.78 -5.45 -9.94
CA ARG A 114 -6.03 -6.70 -10.06
C ARG A 114 -4.78 -6.50 -10.90
N VAL A 115 -3.61 -6.78 -10.34
CA VAL A 115 -2.32 -6.71 -11.02
C VAL A 115 -2.15 -7.87 -12.01
N LEU A 116 -2.44 -9.10 -11.57
CA LEU A 116 -2.19 -10.31 -12.34
C LEU A 116 -3.23 -10.51 -13.44
N LYS A 117 -2.78 -10.76 -14.67
CA LYS A 117 -3.64 -11.10 -15.81
C LYS A 117 -4.10 -12.55 -15.81
N VAL A 118 -3.41 -13.42 -15.04
CA VAL A 118 -3.68 -14.85 -14.97
C VAL A 118 -4.05 -15.22 -13.53
N ASP A 119 -5.16 -15.94 -13.37
CA ASP A 119 -5.57 -16.48 -12.07
C ASP A 119 -4.57 -17.54 -11.61
N LYS A 120 -4.02 -17.37 -10.42
CA LYS A 120 -3.05 -18.29 -9.81
C LYS A 120 -3.68 -19.20 -8.75
N GLY A 121 -5.02 -19.20 -8.62
CA GLY A 121 -5.74 -20.03 -7.66
C GLY A 121 -5.49 -19.66 -6.19
N ARG A 122 -5.09 -18.42 -5.92
CA ARG A 122 -4.85 -17.87 -4.58
C ARG A 122 -5.32 -16.42 -4.51
N PRO A 123 -5.48 -15.82 -3.33
CA PRO A 123 -5.80 -14.39 -3.21
C PRO A 123 -4.79 -13.53 -3.99
N MET A 124 -5.30 -12.67 -4.87
CA MET A 124 -4.49 -11.86 -5.81
C MET A 124 -4.84 -10.39 -5.77
N ASP A 125 -5.95 -10.04 -5.12
CA ASP A 125 -6.45 -8.67 -5.05
C ASP A 125 -6.15 -8.10 -3.67
N MET A 126 -5.47 -6.97 -3.62
CA MET A 126 -5.01 -6.39 -2.37
C MET A 126 -4.73 -4.90 -2.53
N LEU A 127 -4.77 -4.20 -1.41
CA LEU A 127 -4.10 -2.93 -1.26
C LEU A 127 -2.65 -3.21 -0.84
N HIS A 128 -1.68 -2.75 -1.61
CA HIS A 128 -0.29 -2.66 -1.17
C HIS A 128 -0.09 -1.34 -0.42
N LEU A 129 0.23 -1.41 0.87
CA LEU A 129 0.36 -0.25 1.74
C LEU A 129 1.79 -0.10 2.25
N GLU A 130 2.42 1.07 2.00
CA GLU A 130 3.73 1.41 2.53
C GLU A 130 3.66 2.63 3.45
N LEU A 131 4.63 2.75 4.34
CA LEU A 131 4.87 3.94 5.16
C LEU A 131 6.31 4.40 4.97
N ARG A 132 6.51 5.68 4.71
CA ARG A 132 7.83 6.28 4.46
C ARG A 132 8.03 7.56 5.26
N ALA A 133 9.26 7.80 5.71
CA ALA A 133 9.60 9.08 6.34
C ALA A 133 9.49 10.22 5.32
N ALA A 134 8.68 11.23 5.63
CA ALA A 134 8.37 12.31 4.70
C ALA A 134 9.57 13.23 4.36
N SER A 135 10.59 13.24 5.22
CA SER A 135 11.78 14.07 5.03
C SER A 135 12.78 13.54 4.01
N HIS A 136 12.62 12.30 3.54
CA HIS A 136 13.58 11.71 2.60
C HIS A 136 13.24 12.10 1.15
N PRO A 137 14.22 12.47 0.32
CA PRO A 137 13.98 12.88 -1.07
C PRO A 137 13.36 11.78 -1.93
N ASP A 138 13.65 10.50 -1.65
CA ASP A 138 13.10 9.35 -2.39
C ASP A 138 11.72 8.90 -1.88
N ALA A 139 11.13 9.59 -0.90
CA ALA A 139 9.84 9.20 -0.32
C ALA A 139 8.68 9.18 -1.34
N LEU A 140 8.81 9.90 -2.46
CA LEU A 140 7.81 9.99 -3.53
C LEU A 140 8.16 9.20 -4.79
N THR A 141 9.24 8.41 -4.78
CA THR A 141 9.65 7.58 -5.91
C THR A 141 9.23 6.14 -5.72
N LEU A 142 9.07 5.40 -6.81
CA LEU A 142 8.95 3.94 -6.73
C LEU A 142 10.27 3.38 -6.23
N PHE A 143 10.19 2.38 -5.36
CA PHE A 143 11.34 1.79 -4.70
C PHE A 143 11.22 0.27 -4.65
N ASP A 144 12.28 -0.42 -5.04
CA ASP A 144 12.45 -1.85 -4.88
C ASP A 144 13.55 -2.12 -3.84
N TRP A 145 13.20 -2.74 -2.74
CA TRP A 145 14.16 -3.12 -1.72
C TRP A 145 14.92 -4.38 -2.13
N ALA A 146 16.02 -4.17 -2.87
CA ALA A 146 16.85 -5.26 -3.38
C ALA A 146 17.47 -6.09 -2.24
N LYS A 147 17.64 -7.40 -2.46
CA LYS A 147 18.09 -8.37 -1.44
C LYS A 147 19.51 -8.14 -0.93
N ASP A 148 20.34 -7.46 -1.69
CA ASP A 148 21.71 -7.08 -1.34
C ASP A 148 21.82 -5.73 -0.62
N LEU A 149 20.68 -5.05 -0.42
CA LEU A 149 20.61 -3.76 0.27
C LEU A 149 20.02 -3.90 1.67
N PRO A 150 20.55 -3.16 2.65
CA PRO A 150 19.90 -3.04 3.95
C PRO A 150 18.58 -2.29 3.79
N ARG A 151 17.66 -2.47 4.75
CA ARG A 151 16.44 -1.66 4.79
C ARG A 151 16.82 -0.17 4.88
N PRO A 152 16.29 0.67 3.96
CA PRO A 152 16.48 2.11 4.08
C PRO A 152 15.86 2.64 5.38
N ASP A 153 16.53 3.59 6.04
CA ASP A 153 16.05 4.19 7.29
C ASP A 153 14.70 4.91 7.13
N TRP A 154 14.41 5.38 5.91
CA TRP A 154 13.17 6.08 5.58
C TRP A 154 12.01 5.15 5.22
N LEU A 155 12.26 3.85 5.03
CA LEU A 155 11.21 2.85 4.81
C LEU A 155 10.75 2.30 6.17
N LEU A 156 9.53 2.66 6.57
CA LEU A 156 8.97 2.34 7.87
C LEU A 156 8.03 1.15 7.79
N ASP A 157 7.94 0.39 8.87
CA ASP A 157 6.97 -0.72 8.98
C ASP A 157 5.58 -0.17 9.32
N PRO A 158 4.57 -0.32 8.44
CA PRO A 158 3.21 0.14 8.73
C PRO A 158 2.45 -0.78 9.70
N THR A 159 2.94 -1.99 9.97
CA THR A 159 2.23 -3.01 10.77
C THR A 159 1.79 -2.52 12.15
N PRO A 160 2.62 -1.79 12.94
CA PRO A 160 2.19 -1.28 14.25
C PRO A 160 0.99 -0.33 14.16
N HIS A 161 0.92 0.52 13.13
CA HIS A 161 -0.22 1.42 12.90
C HIS A 161 -1.49 0.65 12.53
N LEU A 162 -1.34 -0.38 11.69
CA LEU A 162 -2.44 -1.25 11.27
C LEU A 162 -3.01 -2.04 12.45
N LEU A 163 -2.16 -2.59 13.31
CA LEU A 163 -2.58 -3.32 14.51
C LEU A 163 -3.30 -2.45 15.53
N ALA A 164 -3.03 -1.15 15.54
CA ALA A 164 -3.67 -0.18 16.43
C ALA A 164 -5.07 0.25 15.96
N ILE A 165 -5.50 -0.13 14.76
CA ILE A 165 -6.85 0.19 14.25
C ILE A 165 -7.87 -0.61 15.05
N PRO A 166 -8.88 0.04 15.66
CA PRO A 166 -9.94 -0.67 16.38
C PRO A 166 -10.67 -1.66 15.47
N SER A 167 -10.93 -2.86 15.97
CA SER A 167 -11.85 -3.77 15.32
C SER A 167 -13.24 -3.15 15.28
N ALA A 168 -13.97 -3.34 14.18
CA ALA A 168 -15.37 -2.96 14.14
C ALA A 168 -16.14 -3.69 15.23
N PRO A 169 -17.10 -3.02 15.91
CA PRO A 169 -17.91 -3.62 16.96
C PRO A 169 -18.77 -4.78 16.46
#